data_9abf9b2c9d98d1972adc9d0d187d7212
#
_entry.id   9abf9b2c9d98d1972adc9d0d187d7212
#
_cell.length_a   1.000
_cell.length_b   1.000
_cell.length_c   1.000
_cell.angle_alpha   90.00
_cell.angle_beta   90.00
_cell.angle_gamma   90.00
#
_symmetry.space_group_name_H-M   'P 1'
#
loop_
_entity.id
_entity.type
_entity.pdbx_description
1 polymer ?
#
loop_
_entity_poly.entity_id
_entity_poly.type
_entity_poly.pdbx_seq_one_letter_code
_entity_poly.pdbx_strand_id
1 'polypeptide(L)'
;MKTNYGNWISTPMMKTLAAIAGGLYVLTALYALIYDRVSAPFFILAILAFVATVVVLYMYYCRRVFDFEGGGLMRRIHTYLLDQLPWDGLGRMLEVGCGSGALSIAAAKRFPLAEMQGIDYWPPMWNYGQAQCEANAVAEGVTDRCTFQHGDAAKLDFPDNHFDAVVSNFVFHEVRTQKDKFMLVEEALRVLKKGGAF
;
A
#
# COMPACT_ATOMS: atom_id res chain seq x y z
N MET A 1 -5.74 17.19 13.07
CA MET A 1 -6.27 16.52 11.85
C MET A 1 -6.05 15.03 12.05
N LYS A 2 -6.95 14.15 11.57
CA LYS A 2 -6.73 12.70 11.70
C LYS A 2 -5.93 12.19 10.51
N THR A 3 -4.95 11.31 10.74
CA THR A 3 -4.18 10.65 9.67
C THR A 3 -5.05 9.68 8.86
N ASN A 4 -4.74 9.54 7.59
CA ASN A 4 -5.37 8.56 6.71
C ASN A 4 -4.29 7.85 5.89
N TYR A 5 -3.84 6.71 6.37
CA TYR A 5 -2.83 5.90 5.67
C TYR A 5 -3.41 4.96 4.61
N GLY A 6 -4.73 5.03 4.40
CA GLY A 6 -5.40 4.19 3.41
C GLY A 6 -5.46 2.72 3.80
N ASN A 7 -5.77 1.89 2.80
CA ASN A 7 -5.75 0.43 2.94
C ASN A 7 -5.58 -0.18 1.54
N TRP A 8 -4.76 -1.20 1.38
CA TRP A 8 -4.55 -1.89 0.11
C TRP A 8 -5.83 -2.47 -0.48
N ILE A 9 -6.76 -2.88 0.40
CA ILE A 9 -8.08 -3.33 -0.01
C ILE A 9 -9.00 -2.12 -0.02
N SER A 10 -9.19 -1.51 -1.17
CA SER A 10 -9.94 -0.26 -1.32
C SER A 10 -11.44 -0.45 -1.05
N THR A 11 -12.09 0.61 -0.54
CA THR A 11 -13.56 0.60 -0.34
C THR A 11 -14.35 0.38 -1.63
N PRO A 12 -13.99 0.96 -2.79
CA PRO A 12 -14.65 0.66 -4.06
C PRO A 12 -14.56 -0.83 -4.42
N MET A 13 -13.39 -1.46 -4.27
CA MET A 13 -13.23 -2.89 -4.53
C MET A 13 -14.16 -3.73 -3.64
N MET A 14 -14.26 -3.41 -2.34
CA MET A 14 -15.18 -4.11 -1.43
C MET A 14 -16.64 -3.96 -1.84
N LYS A 15 -17.05 -2.74 -2.25
CA LYS A 15 -18.41 -2.50 -2.74
C LYS A 15 -18.71 -3.30 -4.01
N THR A 16 -17.76 -3.38 -4.94
CA THR A 16 -17.91 -4.17 -6.19
C THR A 16 -18.07 -5.65 -5.87
N LEU A 17 -17.22 -6.22 -5.02
CA LEU A 17 -17.33 -7.63 -4.63
C LEU A 17 -18.65 -7.93 -3.93
N ALA A 18 -19.10 -7.06 -3.03
CA ALA A 18 -20.39 -7.19 -2.36
C ALA A 18 -21.57 -7.09 -3.33
N ALA A 19 -21.51 -6.19 -4.33
CA ALA A 19 -22.53 -6.08 -5.36
C ALA A 19 -22.59 -7.33 -6.25
N ILE A 20 -21.45 -7.91 -6.61
CA ILE A 20 -21.40 -9.18 -7.36
C ILE A 20 -22.07 -10.31 -6.55
N ALA A 21 -21.70 -10.46 -5.27
CA ALA A 21 -22.29 -11.47 -4.41
C ALA A 21 -23.81 -11.29 -4.28
N GLY A 22 -24.28 -10.06 -4.01
CA GLY A 22 -25.70 -9.72 -3.95
C GLY A 22 -26.44 -10.00 -5.25
N GLY A 23 -25.86 -9.63 -6.40
CA GLY A 23 -26.42 -9.93 -7.73
C GLY A 23 -26.60 -11.41 -7.99
N LEU A 24 -25.64 -12.24 -7.56
CA LEU A 24 -25.76 -13.71 -7.69
C LEU A 24 -26.90 -14.27 -6.83
N TYR A 25 -27.14 -13.75 -5.63
CA TYR A 25 -28.31 -14.14 -4.83
C TYR A 25 -29.62 -13.73 -5.49
N VAL A 26 -29.69 -12.50 -6.03
CA VAL A 26 -30.89 -12.05 -6.78
C VAL A 26 -31.14 -12.94 -7.98
N LEU A 27 -30.11 -13.28 -8.76
CA LEU A 27 -30.25 -14.21 -9.91
C LEU A 27 -30.72 -15.60 -9.48
N THR A 28 -30.22 -16.12 -8.37
CA THR A 28 -30.64 -17.40 -7.81
C THR A 28 -32.12 -17.38 -7.44
N ALA A 29 -32.54 -16.28 -6.76
CA ALA A 29 -33.94 -16.11 -6.37
C ALA A 29 -34.88 -15.97 -7.58
N LEU A 30 -34.51 -15.16 -8.58
CA LEU A 30 -35.28 -14.97 -9.81
C LEU A 30 -35.39 -16.30 -10.59
N TYR A 31 -34.30 -17.05 -10.66
CA TYR A 31 -34.34 -18.39 -11.31
C TYR A 31 -35.35 -19.31 -10.63
N ALA A 32 -35.33 -19.38 -9.30
CA ALA A 32 -36.28 -20.20 -8.54
C ALA A 32 -37.74 -19.78 -8.76
N LEU A 33 -38.00 -18.47 -8.83
CA LEU A 33 -39.35 -17.92 -9.04
C LEU A 33 -39.88 -18.16 -10.46
N ILE A 34 -39.00 -18.05 -11.49
CA ILE A 34 -39.43 -18.18 -12.90
C ILE A 34 -39.65 -19.63 -13.28
N TYR A 35 -38.78 -20.51 -12.84
CA TYR A 35 -38.80 -21.91 -13.29
C TYR A 35 -39.49 -22.87 -12.32
N ASP A 36 -39.86 -22.39 -11.11
CA ASP A 36 -40.48 -23.20 -10.03
C ASP A 36 -39.75 -24.55 -9.83
N ARG A 37 -38.43 -24.53 -9.97
CA ARG A 37 -37.59 -25.74 -9.96
C ARG A 37 -36.28 -25.51 -9.20
N VAL A 38 -35.98 -26.47 -8.35
CA VAL A 38 -34.62 -26.69 -7.83
C VAL A 38 -33.91 -27.63 -8.83
N SER A 39 -33.01 -27.10 -9.62
CA SER A 39 -32.35 -27.80 -10.74
C SER A 39 -30.84 -27.47 -10.74
N ALA A 40 -30.07 -28.13 -11.61
CA ALA A 40 -28.63 -27.93 -11.68
C ALA A 40 -28.22 -26.44 -11.80
N PRO A 41 -28.83 -25.58 -12.67
CA PRO A 41 -28.51 -24.16 -12.71
C PRO A 41 -28.78 -23.42 -11.40
N PHE A 42 -29.84 -23.75 -10.65
CA PHE A 42 -30.11 -23.20 -9.33
C PHE A 42 -28.94 -23.46 -8.37
N PHE A 43 -28.50 -24.72 -8.27
CA PHE A 43 -27.38 -25.07 -7.40
C PHE A 43 -26.08 -24.41 -7.83
N ILE A 44 -25.81 -24.30 -9.13
CA ILE A 44 -24.64 -23.61 -9.65
C ILE A 44 -24.64 -22.13 -9.20
N LEU A 45 -25.76 -21.42 -9.41
CA LEU A 45 -25.89 -20.01 -8.98
C LEU A 45 -25.76 -19.87 -7.46
N ALA A 46 -26.38 -20.74 -6.68
CA ALA A 46 -26.31 -20.73 -5.23
C ALA A 46 -24.87 -20.97 -4.72
N ILE A 47 -24.14 -21.91 -5.32
CA ILE A 47 -22.73 -22.17 -5.01
C ILE A 47 -21.88 -20.96 -5.36
N LEU A 48 -22.07 -20.35 -6.52
CA LEU A 48 -21.33 -19.16 -6.93
C LEU A 48 -21.61 -17.99 -5.97
N ALA A 49 -22.85 -17.77 -5.57
CA ALA A 49 -23.23 -16.74 -4.59
C ALA A 49 -22.56 -16.99 -3.23
N PHE A 50 -22.55 -18.24 -2.77
CA PHE A 50 -21.89 -18.63 -1.53
C PHE A 50 -20.39 -18.41 -1.59
N VAL A 51 -19.71 -18.85 -2.66
CA VAL A 51 -18.27 -18.64 -2.86
C VAL A 51 -17.95 -17.15 -2.90
N ALA A 52 -18.74 -16.34 -3.64
CA ALA A 52 -18.56 -14.90 -3.69
C ALA A 52 -18.69 -14.27 -2.28
N THR A 53 -19.63 -14.73 -1.47
CA THR A 53 -19.78 -14.27 -0.08
C THR A 53 -18.57 -14.63 0.76
N VAL A 54 -18.03 -15.83 0.65
CA VAL A 54 -16.81 -16.25 1.35
C VAL A 54 -15.63 -15.34 0.97
N VAL A 55 -15.49 -15.03 -0.32
CA VAL A 55 -14.47 -14.09 -0.82
C VAL A 55 -14.66 -12.70 -0.20
N VAL A 56 -15.88 -12.17 -0.17
CA VAL A 56 -16.16 -10.85 0.45
C VAL A 56 -15.76 -10.84 1.93
N LEU A 57 -16.15 -11.89 2.68
CA LEU A 57 -15.82 -11.98 4.11
C LEU A 57 -14.31 -12.11 4.33
N TYR A 58 -13.62 -12.90 3.52
CA TYR A 58 -12.17 -13.03 3.57
C TYR A 58 -11.47 -11.69 3.26
N MET A 59 -11.89 -11.00 2.22
CA MET A 59 -11.34 -9.68 1.87
C MET A 59 -11.64 -8.62 2.94
N TYR A 60 -12.81 -8.69 3.58
CA TYR A 60 -13.13 -7.85 4.74
C TYR A 60 -12.18 -8.14 5.92
N TYR A 61 -11.94 -9.42 6.22
CA TYR A 61 -10.97 -9.82 7.24
C TYR A 61 -9.56 -9.29 6.92
N CYS A 62 -9.08 -9.51 5.70
CA CYS A 62 -7.79 -8.98 5.25
C CYS A 62 -7.72 -7.45 5.40
N ARG A 63 -8.78 -6.74 4.96
CA ARG A 63 -8.86 -5.29 5.14
C ARG A 63 -8.70 -4.87 6.60
N ARG A 64 -9.35 -5.59 7.53
CA ARG A 64 -9.22 -5.32 8.98
C ARG A 64 -7.81 -5.59 9.50
N VAL A 65 -7.15 -6.64 9.02
CA VAL A 65 -5.78 -6.99 9.40
C VAL A 65 -4.78 -5.95 8.91
N PHE A 66 -4.93 -5.47 7.66
CA PHE A 66 -4.03 -4.48 7.05
C PHE A 66 -4.30 -3.03 7.50
N ASP A 67 -5.45 -2.78 8.13
CA ASP A 67 -5.79 -1.45 8.62
C ASP A 67 -4.81 -0.98 9.70
N PHE A 68 -4.32 0.27 9.57
CA PHE A 68 -3.33 0.82 10.48
C PHE A 68 -3.80 0.92 11.93
N GLU A 69 -5.06 1.25 12.14
CA GLU A 69 -5.67 1.40 13.48
C GLU A 69 -6.36 0.12 13.93
N GLY A 70 -6.83 -0.74 13.00
CA GLY A 70 -7.52 -1.98 13.29
C GLY A 70 -6.55 -3.11 13.66
N GLY A 71 -6.22 -3.99 12.71
CA GLY A 71 -5.27 -5.09 12.92
C GLY A 71 -3.82 -4.65 13.09
N GLY A 72 -3.47 -3.48 12.56
CA GLY A 72 -2.17 -2.84 12.71
C GLY A 72 -1.00 -3.62 12.09
N LEU A 73 -1.29 -4.56 11.16
CA LEU A 73 -0.22 -5.37 10.54
C LEU A 73 0.78 -4.48 9.79
N MET A 74 0.31 -3.51 9.00
CA MET A 74 1.20 -2.60 8.28
C MET A 74 2.06 -1.77 9.22
N ARG A 75 1.49 -1.27 10.31
CA ARG A 75 2.25 -0.56 11.33
C ARG A 75 3.35 -1.44 11.93
N ARG A 76 3.05 -2.71 12.23
CA ARG A 76 4.05 -3.66 12.76
C ARG A 76 5.16 -3.96 11.76
N ILE A 77 4.81 -4.10 10.47
CA ILE A 77 5.80 -4.29 9.40
C ILE A 77 6.72 -3.07 9.31
N HIS A 78 6.17 -1.85 9.29
CA HIS A 78 6.97 -0.62 9.26
C HIS A 78 7.87 -0.49 10.50
N THR A 79 7.35 -0.77 11.68
CA THR A 79 8.14 -0.76 12.92
C THR A 79 9.28 -1.77 12.82
N TYR A 80 8.99 -3.01 12.41
CA TYR A 80 10.00 -4.05 12.25
C TYR A 80 11.08 -3.66 11.23
N LEU A 81 10.68 -3.10 10.07
CA LEU A 81 11.61 -2.63 9.06
C LEU A 81 12.57 -1.57 9.63
N LEU A 82 12.03 -0.57 10.32
CA LEU A 82 12.83 0.48 10.94
C LEU A 82 13.69 -0.03 12.10
N ASP A 83 13.27 -1.09 12.81
CA ASP A 83 14.06 -1.74 13.88
C ASP A 83 15.24 -2.53 13.31
N GLN A 84 15.11 -3.08 12.11
CA GLN A 84 16.18 -3.85 11.46
C GLN A 84 17.09 -2.99 10.58
N LEU A 85 16.71 -1.73 10.30
CA LEU A 85 17.51 -0.84 9.46
C LEU A 85 18.82 -0.47 10.19
N PRO A 86 20.00 -0.86 9.67
CA PRO A 86 21.29 -0.59 10.30
C PRO A 86 21.77 0.85 10.05
N TRP A 87 20.97 1.81 10.51
CA TRP A 87 21.16 3.24 10.31
C TRP A 87 21.04 4.00 11.63
N ASP A 88 21.93 4.95 11.84
CA ASP A 88 21.97 5.76 13.06
C ASP A 88 20.91 6.89 13.09
N GLY A 89 20.19 7.09 11.99
CA GLY A 89 19.16 8.12 11.88
C GLY A 89 19.71 9.51 11.62
N LEU A 90 20.92 9.62 11.06
CA LEU A 90 21.52 10.90 10.67
C LEU A 90 21.52 11.05 9.15
N GLY A 91 21.28 12.29 8.68
CA GLY A 91 21.28 12.62 7.26
C GLY A 91 19.93 12.36 6.57
N ARG A 92 19.90 11.71 5.41
CA ARG A 92 18.73 11.62 4.53
C ARG A 92 18.34 10.18 4.28
N MET A 93 17.06 9.88 4.42
CA MET A 93 16.47 8.59 4.03
C MET A 93 15.56 8.78 2.83
N LEU A 94 15.66 7.90 1.84
CA LEU A 94 14.70 7.75 0.73
C LEU A 94 13.77 6.57 0.99
N GLU A 95 12.47 6.78 0.88
CA GLU A 95 11.48 5.71 0.73
C GLU A 95 11.04 5.61 -0.73
N VAL A 96 11.33 4.49 -1.39
CA VAL A 96 10.89 4.20 -2.75
C VAL A 96 9.53 3.51 -2.69
N GLY A 97 8.50 4.18 -3.23
CA GLY A 97 7.11 3.73 -3.18
C GLY A 97 6.44 4.04 -1.85
N CYS A 98 6.43 5.31 -1.46
CA CYS A 98 5.95 5.75 -0.15
C CYS A 98 4.43 5.66 0.05
N GLY A 99 3.65 5.43 -1.01
CA GLY A 99 2.19 5.28 -0.96
C GLY A 99 1.49 6.48 -0.31
N SER A 100 1.06 6.32 0.93
CA SER A 100 0.43 7.35 1.76
C SER A 100 1.39 8.04 2.74
N GLY A 101 2.70 7.77 2.62
CA GLY A 101 3.75 8.36 3.46
C GLY A 101 3.91 7.72 4.84
N ALA A 102 3.27 6.58 5.09
CA ALA A 102 3.19 6.00 6.43
C ALA A 102 4.56 5.59 7.00
N LEU A 103 5.43 4.99 6.18
CA LEU A 103 6.76 4.56 6.63
C LEU A 103 7.71 5.75 6.76
N SER A 104 7.72 6.69 5.80
CA SER A 104 8.49 7.94 5.89
C SER A 104 8.15 8.72 7.16
N ILE A 105 6.86 8.86 7.48
CA ILE A 105 6.38 9.56 8.67
C ILE A 105 6.80 8.80 9.95
N ALA A 106 6.67 7.47 9.95
CA ALA A 106 7.13 6.65 11.07
C ALA A 106 8.64 6.79 11.30
N ALA A 107 9.44 6.82 10.20
CA ALA A 107 10.87 7.04 10.24
C ALA A 107 11.22 8.45 10.78
N ALA A 108 10.53 9.50 10.33
CA ALA A 108 10.73 10.86 10.82
C ALA A 108 10.46 11.01 12.32
N LYS A 109 9.47 10.27 12.84
CA LYS A 109 9.18 10.25 14.28
C LYS A 109 10.23 9.48 15.09
N ARG A 110 10.79 8.42 14.50
CA ARG A 110 11.82 7.59 15.12
C ARG A 110 13.20 8.24 15.11
N PHE A 111 13.53 8.91 14.01
CA PHE A 111 14.83 9.54 13.74
C PHE A 111 14.69 11.06 13.65
N PRO A 112 14.67 11.78 14.78
CA PRO A 112 14.30 13.20 14.82
C PRO A 112 15.33 14.14 14.17
N LEU A 113 16.55 13.65 13.88
CA LEU A 113 17.61 14.42 13.23
C LEU A 113 17.74 14.16 11.73
N ALA A 114 16.92 13.27 11.18
CA ALA A 114 16.97 12.88 9.78
C ALA A 114 15.90 13.56 8.93
N GLU A 115 16.22 13.75 7.66
CA GLU A 115 15.29 14.18 6.61
C GLU A 115 14.75 12.97 5.83
N MET A 116 13.45 12.94 5.58
CA MET A 116 12.78 11.88 4.85
C MET A 116 12.30 12.38 3.49
N GLN A 117 12.73 11.67 2.44
CA GLN A 117 12.23 11.87 1.09
C GLN A 117 11.40 10.65 0.69
N GLY A 118 10.11 10.83 0.43
CA GLY A 118 9.25 9.79 -0.13
C GLY A 118 9.01 10.02 -1.61
N ILE A 119 9.11 8.98 -2.42
CA ILE A 119 8.67 9.01 -3.81
C ILE A 119 7.66 7.92 -4.09
N ASP A 120 6.72 8.20 -4.97
CA ASP A 120 5.79 7.20 -5.48
C ASP A 120 5.31 7.60 -6.88
N TYR A 121 4.90 6.62 -7.67
CA TYR A 121 4.32 6.84 -8.99
C TYR A 121 2.85 7.26 -8.91
N TRP A 122 2.17 6.92 -7.80
CA TRP A 122 0.75 7.13 -7.54
C TRP A 122 -0.14 6.83 -8.74
N PRO A 123 -0.15 5.59 -9.22
CA PRO A 123 -1.01 5.25 -10.34
C PRO A 123 -2.49 5.42 -9.94
N PRO A 124 -3.38 5.78 -10.88
CA PRO A 124 -4.79 6.11 -10.60
C PRO A 124 -5.60 5.02 -9.89
N MET A 125 -5.11 3.79 -9.89
CA MET A 125 -5.76 2.66 -9.21
C MET A 125 -5.66 2.74 -7.67
N TRP A 126 -4.67 3.46 -7.13
CA TRP A 126 -4.51 3.69 -5.71
C TRP A 126 -5.25 4.96 -5.30
N ASN A 127 -5.98 4.88 -4.20
CA ASN A 127 -6.82 5.99 -3.71
C ASN A 127 -6.06 6.91 -2.76
N TYR A 128 -4.78 7.17 -3.04
CA TYR A 128 -3.91 8.10 -2.32
C TYR A 128 -2.89 8.73 -3.27
N GLY A 129 -2.27 9.82 -2.86
CA GLY A 129 -1.31 10.58 -3.66
C GLY A 129 -0.50 11.53 -2.79
N GLN A 130 0.33 12.35 -3.40
CA GLN A 130 1.23 13.29 -2.73
C GLN A 130 0.51 14.14 -1.68
N ALA A 131 -0.63 14.73 -2.02
CA ALA A 131 -1.42 15.55 -1.08
C ALA A 131 -1.86 14.78 0.17
N GLN A 132 -2.09 13.47 0.05
CA GLN A 132 -2.38 12.60 1.19
C GLN A 132 -1.18 12.43 2.11
N CYS A 133 0.03 12.25 1.54
CA CYS A 133 1.27 12.15 2.30
C CYS A 133 1.54 13.44 3.08
N GLU A 134 1.42 14.59 2.41
CA GLU A 134 1.59 15.91 3.00
C GLU A 134 0.58 16.17 4.13
N ALA A 135 -0.71 15.83 3.92
CA ALA A 135 -1.73 15.95 4.95
C ALA A 135 -1.45 15.04 6.17
N ASN A 136 -0.94 13.84 5.95
CA ASN A 136 -0.52 12.93 7.01
C ASN A 136 0.71 13.47 7.77
N ALA A 137 1.70 14.03 7.08
CA ALA A 137 2.87 14.65 7.71
C ALA A 137 2.48 15.85 8.59
N VAL A 138 1.54 16.68 8.12
CA VAL A 138 0.96 17.77 8.92
C VAL A 138 0.27 17.23 10.16
N ALA A 139 -0.58 16.19 10.02
CA ALA A 139 -1.32 15.61 11.13
C ALA A 139 -0.41 14.98 12.20
N GLU A 140 0.77 14.49 11.79
CA GLU A 140 1.77 13.86 12.68
C GLU A 140 2.88 14.83 13.15
N GLY A 141 2.86 16.09 12.68
CA GLY A 141 3.80 17.15 13.11
C GLY A 141 5.24 16.94 12.64
N VAL A 142 5.43 16.39 11.42
CA VAL A 142 6.76 16.10 10.85
C VAL A 142 6.98 16.73 9.47
N THR A 143 6.19 17.74 9.12
CA THR A 143 6.22 18.41 7.82
C THR A 143 7.57 19.06 7.50
N ASP A 144 8.29 19.49 8.51
CA ASP A 144 9.62 20.11 8.40
C ASP A 144 10.71 19.14 7.97
N ARG A 145 10.48 17.84 8.08
CA ARG A 145 11.45 16.78 7.82
C ARG A 145 10.99 15.72 6.84
N CYS A 146 9.75 15.80 6.36
CA CYS A 146 9.19 14.87 5.37
C CYS A 146 8.83 15.64 4.10
N THR A 147 9.41 15.22 2.98
CA THR A 147 9.05 15.71 1.64
C THR A 147 8.58 14.55 0.77
N PHE A 148 7.64 14.81 -0.12
CA PHE A 148 7.06 13.80 -1.00
C PHE A 148 7.00 14.33 -2.42
N GLN A 149 7.36 13.48 -3.39
CA GLN A 149 7.29 13.85 -4.80
C GLN A 149 6.93 12.65 -5.68
N HIS A 150 6.36 12.94 -6.85
CA HIS A 150 6.17 11.93 -7.88
C HIS A 150 7.52 11.42 -8.39
N GLY A 151 7.65 10.09 -8.55
CA GLY A 151 8.88 9.48 -9.06
C GLY A 151 8.66 8.04 -9.51
N ASP A 152 9.53 7.59 -10.42
CA ASP A 152 9.56 6.21 -10.90
C ASP A 152 10.75 5.48 -10.28
N ALA A 153 10.50 4.36 -9.63
CA ALA A 153 11.53 3.50 -9.05
C ALA A 153 12.52 2.94 -10.09
N ALA A 154 12.12 2.91 -11.37
CA ALA A 154 12.99 2.48 -12.46
C ALA A 154 14.05 3.55 -12.84
N LYS A 155 13.83 4.80 -12.46
CA LYS A 155 14.76 5.91 -12.70
C LYS A 155 14.54 6.96 -11.61
N LEU A 156 15.37 6.94 -10.60
CA LEU A 156 15.31 7.87 -9.48
C LEU A 156 15.96 9.20 -9.87
N ASP A 157 15.21 10.29 -9.78
CA ASP A 157 15.69 11.64 -10.12
C ASP A 157 16.50 12.26 -8.97
N PHE A 158 17.55 11.52 -8.57
CA PHE A 158 18.49 11.92 -7.54
C PHE A 158 19.94 11.64 -7.96
N PRO A 159 20.91 12.43 -7.48
CA PRO A 159 22.32 12.16 -7.71
C PRO A 159 22.78 10.83 -7.11
N ASP A 160 23.89 10.30 -7.62
CA ASP A 160 24.58 9.17 -7.03
C ASP A 160 25.03 9.48 -5.59
N ASN A 161 25.00 8.48 -4.70
CA ASN A 161 25.47 8.60 -3.32
C ASN A 161 24.83 9.79 -2.56
N HIS A 162 23.54 9.96 -2.68
CA HIS A 162 22.79 11.08 -2.11
C HIS A 162 22.19 10.79 -0.73
N PHE A 163 21.68 9.56 -0.52
CA PHE A 163 20.98 9.16 0.68
C PHE A 163 21.87 8.32 1.62
N ASP A 164 21.68 8.50 2.93
CA ASP A 164 22.35 7.73 3.97
C ASP A 164 21.62 6.40 4.22
N ALA A 165 20.31 6.38 3.96
CA ALA A 165 19.48 5.17 3.97
C ALA A 165 18.48 5.17 2.80
N VAL A 166 18.20 4.00 2.25
CA VAL A 166 17.14 3.78 1.26
C VAL A 166 16.28 2.61 1.70
N VAL A 167 14.97 2.79 1.70
CA VAL A 167 14.01 1.74 2.08
C VAL A 167 12.92 1.60 1.02
N SER A 168 12.37 0.40 0.89
CA SER A 168 11.22 0.13 0.05
C SER A 168 10.39 -0.98 0.65
N ASN A 169 9.07 -0.82 0.71
CA ASN A 169 8.17 -1.79 1.32
C ASN A 169 7.07 -2.19 0.34
N PHE A 170 7.11 -3.43 -0.16
CA PHE A 170 6.13 -4.03 -1.08
C PHE A 170 5.95 -3.29 -2.42
N VAL A 171 7.00 -2.68 -2.99
CA VAL A 171 6.90 -1.83 -4.19
C VAL A 171 7.51 -2.46 -5.43
N PHE A 172 8.73 -2.99 -5.37
CA PHE A 172 9.50 -3.36 -6.56
C PHE A 172 8.78 -4.39 -7.46
N HIS A 173 7.98 -5.28 -6.90
CA HIS A 173 7.20 -6.25 -7.68
C HIS A 173 6.06 -5.59 -8.47
N GLU A 174 5.55 -4.44 -8.01
CA GLU A 174 4.46 -3.69 -8.67
C GLU A 174 4.95 -2.75 -9.79
N VAL A 175 6.25 -2.42 -9.83
CA VAL A 175 6.81 -1.50 -10.83
C VAL A 175 6.70 -2.12 -12.23
N ARG A 176 5.95 -1.49 -13.12
CA ARG A 176 5.68 -1.97 -14.50
C ARG A 176 6.60 -1.35 -15.53
N THR A 177 7.20 -0.21 -15.24
CA THR A 177 8.12 0.54 -16.11
C THR A 177 9.44 -0.19 -16.32
N GLN A 178 9.82 -1.09 -15.39
CA GLN A 178 11.01 -1.95 -15.48
C GLN A 178 10.62 -3.42 -15.23
N LYS A 179 10.94 -4.28 -16.22
CA LYS A 179 10.66 -5.73 -16.14
C LYS A 179 11.69 -6.45 -15.27
N ASP A 180 12.96 -6.10 -15.41
CA ASP A 180 14.03 -6.65 -14.60
C ASP A 180 14.06 -5.95 -13.24
N LYS A 181 13.71 -6.68 -12.18
CA LYS A 181 13.62 -6.13 -10.83
C LYS A 181 15.00 -5.88 -10.19
N PHE A 182 16.06 -6.51 -10.70
CA PHE A 182 17.43 -6.20 -10.27
C PHE A 182 17.82 -4.77 -10.61
N MET A 183 17.37 -4.25 -11.76
CA MET A 183 17.63 -2.86 -12.16
C MET A 183 17.00 -1.85 -11.16
N LEU A 184 15.90 -2.20 -10.51
CA LEU A 184 15.30 -1.35 -9.47
C LEU A 184 16.17 -1.30 -8.22
N VAL A 185 16.78 -2.43 -7.85
CA VAL A 185 17.71 -2.49 -6.72
C VAL A 185 18.99 -1.75 -7.04
N GLU A 186 19.55 -1.91 -8.25
CA GLU A 186 20.74 -1.18 -8.70
C GLU A 186 20.50 0.32 -8.68
N GLU A 187 19.33 0.78 -9.13
CA GLU A 187 18.97 2.19 -9.11
C GLU A 187 18.83 2.73 -7.68
N ALA A 188 18.23 1.96 -6.77
CA ALA A 188 18.18 2.30 -5.36
C ALA A 188 19.58 2.36 -4.73
N LEU A 189 20.46 1.42 -5.07
CA LEU A 189 21.85 1.40 -4.60
C LEU A 189 22.70 2.51 -5.23
N ARG A 190 22.40 2.97 -6.45
CA ARG A 190 23.09 4.10 -7.07
C ARG A 190 22.93 5.38 -6.24
N VAL A 191 21.72 5.65 -5.77
CA VAL A 191 21.44 6.86 -4.98
C VAL A 191 21.83 6.72 -3.51
N LEU A 192 22.10 5.50 -3.04
CA LEU A 192 22.58 5.22 -1.70
C LEU A 192 24.08 5.53 -1.59
N LYS A 193 24.50 6.20 -0.54
CA LYS A 193 25.91 6.41 -0.21
C LYS A 193 26.63 5.09 0.07
N LYS A 194 27.93 5.03 -0.25
CA LYS A 194 28.75 3.88 0.12
C LYS A 194 28.75 3.70 1.64
N GLY A 195 28.41 2.49 2.08
CA GLY A 195 28.25 2.17 3.50
C GLY A 195 26.93 2.64 4.12
N GLY A 196 26.01 3.18 3.32
CA GLY A 196 24.65 3.49 3.74
C GLY A 196 23.81 2.24 3.97
N ALA A 197 22.64 2.43 4.58
CA ALA A 197 21.70 1.35 4.91
C ALA A 197 20.67 1.11 3.79
N PHE A 198 20.39 -0.18 3.45
CA PHE A 198 19.36 -0.57 2.48
C PHE A 198 18.46 -1.66 3.06
#